data_43e10ff0b5e1b302f9f9a94bba9aa109
#
_entry.id   43e10ff0b5e1b302f9f9a94bba9aa109
#
_cell.length_a   1.000
_cell.length_b   1.000
_cell.length_c   1.000
_cell.angle_alpha   90.00
_cell.angle_beta   90.00
_cell.angle_gamma   90.00
#
_symmetry.space_group_name_H-M   'P 1'
#
loop_
_entity.id
_entity.type
_entity.pdbx_description
1 polymer ?
#
loop_
_entity_poly.entity_id
_entity_poly.type
_entity_poly.pdbx_seq_one_letter_code
_entity_poly.pdbx_strand_id
1 'polypeptide(L)'
;MRARWVIPALAVVVLMAPGCSSSSPGGQSGGSQQFVILDVTALSGPYAVIGAPEVQATRAAVNYLNSRGGLSGHKIVLQLKDDQGNASTAVSVVQQALSSGSKPDLVLPGVTSNETVALLPLLARSSVLSVATTGAAQITDTSKYPLSFGASFEPQDAPDSEAAYLAKQGYKTVGVLSANDAYGTSWLAFISHALAAQKLREVAVSYAPTSLDLSPEMTKLDSGHPDVILAEGFGAPVGAIFAARAKLADYSIPLVADNTISAGNPWATVGNPAAFTNSAEQAYAVQQYQPPATQRPAVKTMLTWVKKLGPVTAAISLYAGSWDILQTVRAAVAKTGSLDSSALAKAMENLPATGAQWTQNGGAAPGYTATVHFAVSAPKNYVYIKPGPLTDGMITSKG
;
A
#
# COMPACT_ATOMS: atom_id res chain seq x y z
N MET A 1 59.55 -58.24 -23.27
CA MET A 1 60.55 -57.20 -23.62
C MET A 1 60.17 -55.88 -22.97
N ARG A 2 61.03 -55.49 -22.02
CA ARG A 2 60.77 -54.26 -21.23
C ARG A 2 61.63 -53.13 -21.81
N ALA A 3 61.02 -52.02 -22.28
CA ALA A 3 61.78 -50.85 -22.66
C ALA A 3 61.65 -49.78 -21.57
N ARG A 4 62.77 -49.45 -20.94
CA ARG A 4 62.92 -48.34 -19.95
C ARG A 4 63.30 -47.10 -20.75
N TRP A 5 62.54 -46.04 -20.58
CA TRP A 5 62.92 -44.71 -21.05
C TRP A 5 63.45 -43.87 -19.88
N VAL A 6 64.64 -43.34 -20.07
CA VAL A 6 65.38 -42.49 -19.13
C VAL A 6 65.07 -41.04 -19.51
N ILE A 7 64.64 -40.20 -18.55
CA ILE A 7 64.39 -38.76 -18.73
C ILE A 7 65.61 -38.03 -18.12
N PRO A 8 66.27 -37.12 -18.84
CA PRO A 8 67.31 -36.28 -18.25
C PRO A 8 66.69 -35.07 -17.52
N ALA A 9 67.18 -34.80 -16.30
CA ALA A 9 66.84 -33.64 -15.50
C ALA A 9 67.53 -32.39 -16.07
N LEU A 10 66.76 -31.35 -16.39
CA LEU A 10 67.28 -30.04 -16.74
C LEU A 10 67.23 -29.14 -15.48
N ALA A 11 68.36 -28.75 -14.98
CA ALA A 11 68.51 -27.79 -13.90
C ALA A 11 68.24 -26.37 -14.38
N VAL A 12 67.23 -25.73 -13.88
CA VAL A 12 66.93 -24.31 -14.09
C VAL A 12 67.50 -23.50 -12.94
N VAL A 13 68.48 -22.66 -13.23
CA VAL A 13 69.02 -21.65 -12.30
C VAL A 13 68.10 -20.44 -12.26
N VAL A 14 67.47 -20.18 -11.14
CA VAL A 14 66.64 -19.00 -10.91
C VAL A 14 67.53 -17.87 -10.34
N LEU A 15 67.76 -16.85 -11.14
CA LEU A 15 68.34 -15.58 -10.70
C LEU A 15 67.29 -14.78 -9.92
N MET A 16 67.50 -14.57 -8.63
CA MET A 16 66.74 -13.64 -7.83
C MET A 16 67.20 -12.22 -8.07
N ALA A 17 66.34 -11.38 -8.66
CA ALA A 17 66.46 -9.95 -8.65
C ALA A 17 65.62 -9.35 -7.51
N PRO A 18 66.08 -8.40 -6.70
CA PRO A 18 65.27 -7.72 -5.70
C PRO A 18 64.37 -6.70 -6.39
N GLY A 19 63.12 -7.04 -6.60
CA GLY A 19 62.10 -6.11 -7.08
C GLY A 19 61.49 -5.32 -5.92
N CYS A 20 61.66 -4.00 -5.93
CA CYS A 20 60.96 -3.07 -5.05
C CYS A 20 59.46 -3.26 -5.21
N SER A 21 58.79 -3.75 -4.19
CA SER A 21 57.31 -3.76 -4.11
C SER A 21 56.82 -2.35 -3.82
N SER A 22 56.45 -1.60 -4.85
CA SER A 22 55.56 -0.47 -4.73
C SER A 22 54.16 -1.04 -4.42
N SER A 23 53.77 -0.99 -3.16
CA SER A 23 52.37 -1.24 -2.73
C SER A 23 51.52 -0.11 -3.28
N SER A 24 50.93 -0.31 -4.46
CA SER A 24 49.75 0.44 -4.90
C SER A 24 48.62 0.11 -3.92
N PRO A 25 47.96 1.10 -3.34
CA PRO A 25 46.71 0.82 -2.64
C PRO A 25 45.75 0.26 -3.67
N GLY A 26 45.48 -1.04 -3.57
CA GLY A 26 44.39 -1.68 -4.32
C GLY A 26 43.11 -0.91 -4.03
N GLY A 27 42.66 -0.12 -5.00
CA GLY A 27 41.33 0.43 -4.99
C GLY A 27 40.39 -0.77 -4.91
N GLN A 28 39.85 -1.06 -3.72
CA GLN A 28 38.63 -1.80 -3.61
C GLN A 28 37.62 -1.02 -4.46
N SER A 29 37.28 -1.55 -5.62
CA SER A 29 36.05 -1.20 -6.33
C SER A 29 34.92 -1.63 -5.40
N GLY A 30 34.59 -0.79 -4.44
CA GLY A 30 33.40 -0.91 -3.63
C GLY A 30 32.22 -0.79 -4.58
N GLY A 31 31.77 -1.90 -5.10
CA GLY A 31 30.44 -1.98 -5.71
C GLY A 31 29.48 -1.43 -4.65
N SER A 32 28.80 -0.31 -4.93
CA SER A 32 27.84 0.26 -4.01
C SER A 32 26.85 -0.82 -3.65
N GLN A 33 26.69 -1.09 -2.34
CA GLN A 33 25.70 -2.04 -1.84
C GLN A 33 24.36 -1.72 -2.49
N GLN A 34 23.64 -2.74 -2.98
CA GLN A 34 22.31 -2.56 -3.54
C GLN A 34 21.29 -2.43 -2.40
N PHE A 35 20.21 -1.70 -2.63
CA PHE A 35 19.05 -1.68 -1.75
C PHE A 35 17.99 -2.63 -2.33
N VAL A 36 17.72 -3.72 -1.66
CA VAL A 36 16.82 -4.78 -2.13
C VAL A 36 15.43 -4.60 -1.54
N ILE A 37 14.45 -4.42 -2.42
CA ILE A 37 13.03 -4.38 -2.07
C ILE A 37 12.41 -5.73 -2.45
N LEU A 38 11.80 -6.39 -1.49
CA LEU A 38 10.92 -7.53 -1.71
C LEU A 38 9.47 -7.03 -1.69
N ASP A 39 8.82 -7.04 -2.84
CA ASP A 39 7.42 -6.68 -2.99
C ASP A 39 6.62 -7.99 -3.11
N VAL A 40 5.90 -8.32 -2.05
CA VAL A 40 5.02 -9.49 -1.96
C VAL A 40 3.61 -8.97 -2.21
N THR A 41 2.97 -9.43 -3.28
CA THR A 41 1.76 -8.78 -3.78
C THR A 41 0.92 -9.75 -4.60
N ALA A 42 -0.38 -9.51 -4.69
CA ALA A 42 -1.29 -10.26 -5.53
C ALA A 42 -1.08 -9.90 -7.03
N LEU A 43 -0.22 -10.67 -7.73
CA LEU A 43 -0.07 -10.56 -9.20
C LEU A 43 -1.13 -11.38 -9.92
N SER A 44 -1.73 -12.35 -9.23
CA SER A 44 -2.84 -13.18 -9.70
C SER A 44 -3.92 -13.30 -8.61
N GLY A 45 -5.05 -13.96 -8.93
CA GLY A 45 -6.15 -14.12 -7.98
C GLY A 45 -7.07 -12.90 -7.87
N PRO A 46 -8.00 -12.88 -6.90
CA PRO A 46 -9.09 -11.89 -6.83
C PRO A 46 -8.62 -10.47 -6.51
N TYR A 47 -7.43 -10.30 -5.94
CA TYR A 47 -6.86 -9.01 -5.58
C TYR A 47 -5.84 -8.47 -6.59
N ALA A 48 -5.65 -9.15 -7.73
CA ALA A 48 -4.73 -8.70 -8.77
C ALA A 48 -5.09 -7.32 -9.35
N VAL A 49 -6.37 -6.95 -9.31
CA VAL A 49 -6.85 -5.62 -9.71
C VAL A 49 -6.30 -4.48 -8.83
N ILE A 50 -5.83 -4.82 -7.63
CA ILE A 50 -5.19 -3.90 -6.68
C ILE A 50 -3.66 -4.04 -6.78
N GLY A 51 -3.14 -5.26 -6.78
CA GLY A 51 -1.70 -5.50 -6.84
C GLY A 51 -1.04 -4.98 -8.12
N ALA A 52 -1.70 -5.11 -9.27
CA ALA A 52 -1.13 -4.63 -10.53
C ALA A 52 -0.84 -3.12 -10.56
N PRO A 53 -1.76 -2.21 -10.17
CA PRO A 53 -1.46 -0.77 -10.10
C PRO A 53 -0.41 -0.43 -9.04
N GLU A 54 -0.39 -1.10 -7.88
CA GLU A 54 0.63 -0.90 -6.85
C GLU A 54 2.01 -1.28 -7.36
N VAL A 55 2.15 -2.44 -8.01
CA VAL A 55 3.41 -2.86 -8.65
C VAL A 55 3.83 -1.91 -9.76
N GLN A 56 2.89 -1.41 -10.57
CA GLN A 56 3.20 -0.43 -11.61
C GLN A 56 3.80 0.84 -10.97
N ALA A 57 3.26 1.30 -9.86
CA ALA A 57 3.77 2.46 -9.13
C ALA A 57 5.12 2.20 -8.45
N THR A 58 5.28 1.04 -7.80
CA THR A 58 6.57 0.63 -7.21
C THR A 58 7.67 0.58 -8.26
N ARG A 59 7.43 -0.07 -9.41
CA ARG A 59 8.37 -0.10 -10.54
C ARG A 59 8.67 1.29 -11.08
N ALA A 60 7.66 2.15 -11.21
CA ALA A 60 7.83 3.52 -11.67
C ALA A 60 8.70 4.33 -10.70
N ALA A 61 8.47 4.20 -9.38
CA ALA A 61 9.26 4.85 -8.34
C ALA A 61 10.72 4.36 -8.33
N VAL A 62 10.94 3.04 -8.44
CA VAL A 62 12.28 2.44 -8.55
C VAL A 62 13.03 2.99 -9.77
N ASN A 63 12.38 3.00 -10.93
CA ASN A 63 12.96 3.53 -12.17
C ASN A 63 13.28 5.02 -12.04
N TYR A 64 12.37 5.81 -11.46
CA TYR A 64 12.57 7.22 -11.19
C TYR A 64 13.79 7.47 -10.29
N LEU A 65 13.87 6.75 -9.17
CA LEU A 65 14.96 6.92 -8.21
C LEU A 65 16.29 6.43 -8.78
N ASN A 66 16.32 5.28 -9.45
CA ASN A 66 17.53 4.75 -10.08
C ASN A 66 18.05 5.68 -11.19
N SER A 67 17.17 6.36 -11.94
CA SER A 67 17.58 7.35 -12.95
C SER A 67 18.25 8.59 -12.34
N ARG A 68 18.15 8.76 -11.00
CA ARG A 68 18.73 9.86 -10.23
C ARG A 68 19.85 9.44 -9.28
N GLY A 69 20.44 8.25 -9.51
CA GLY A 69 21.53 7.72 -8.70
C GLY A 69 21.08 6.82 -7.53
N GLY A 70 19.81 6.37 -7.53
CA GLY A 70 19.28 5.46 -6.51
C GLY A 70 19.05 6.13 -5.15
N LEU A 71 19.29 5.40 -4.08
CA LEU A 71 19.22 5.88 -2.70
C LEU A 71 20.65 6.25 -2.24
N SER A 72 20.99 7.54 -2.34
CA SER A 72 22.33 8.06 -1.98
C SER A 72 23.49 7.28 -2.62
N GLY A 73 23.36 6.89 -3.90
CA GLY A 73 24.34 6.10 -4.64
C GLY A 73 24.09 4.60 -4.65
N HIS A 74 23.15 4.10 -3.85
CA HIS A 74 22.78 2.68 -3.83
C HIS A 74 21.69 2.39 -4.86
N LYS A 75 21.99 1.47 -5.80
CA LYS A 75 21.00 1.03 -6.79
C LYS A 75 19.88 0.24 -6.11
N ILE A 76 18.65 0.58 -6.42
CA ILE A 76 17.46 -0.18 -5.94
C ILE A 76 17.23 -1.38 -6.85
N VAL A 77 17.06 -2.55 -6.23
CA VAL A 77 16.69 -3.81 -6.88
C VAL A 77 15.31 -4.22 -6.37
N LEU A 78 14.35 -4.38 -7.25
CA LEU A 78 12.99 -4.82 -6.94
C LEU A 78 12.83 -6.30 -7.24
N GLN A 79 12.48 -7.06 -6.23
CA GLN A 79 12.09 -8.47 -6.32
C GLN A 79 10.58 -8.55 -6.12
N LEU A 80 9.86 -9.08 -7.10
CA LEU A 80 8.41 -9.28 -7.03
C LEU A 80 8.11 -10.75 -6.75
N LYS A 81 7.15 -10.97 -5.87
CA LYS A 81 6.64 -12.30 -5.52
C LYS A 81 5.12 -12.29 -5.50
N ASP A 82 4.52 -13.23 -6.21
CA ASP A 82 3.07 -13.42 -6.22
C ASP A 82 2.65 -14.23 -4.98
N ASP A 83 1.81 -13.63 -4.15
CA ASP A 83 1.16 -14.30 -3.01
C ASP A 83 -0.29 -14.68 -3.30
N GLN A 84 -0.82 -14.31 -4.47
CA GLN A 84 -2.18 -14.58 -4.92
C GLN A 84 -3.26 -13.97 -4.01
N GLY A 85 -2.90 -12.98 -3.18
CA GLY A 85 -3.76 -12.43 -2.14
C GLY A 85 -4.02 -13.40 -0.99
N ASN A 86 -3.07 -14.30 -0.71
CA ASN A 86 -3.20 -15.34 0.30
C ASN A 86 -2.12 -15.22 1.38
N ALA A 87 -2.56 -15.04 2.63
CA ALA A 87 -1.67 -14.81 3.77
C ALA A 87 -0.66 -15.96 4.01
N SER A 88 -1.04 -17.23 3.81
CA SER A 88 -0.12 -18.36 4.00
C SER A 88 0.92 -18.43 2.88
N THR A 89 0.55 -18.12 1.64
CA THR A 89 1.47 -17.99 0.52
C THR A 89 2.45 -16.84 0.77
N ALA A 90 1.95 -15.66 1.19
CA ALA A 90 2.80 -14.52 1.55
C ALA A 90 3.86 -14.89 2.59
N VAL A 91 3.46 -15.57 3.68
CA VAL A 91 4.40 -16.04 4.73
C VAL A 91 5.46 -16.98 4.13
N SER A 92 5.06 -17.96 3.30
CA SER A 92 5.98 -18.93 2.69
C SER A 92 7.00 -18.24 1.78
N VAL A 93 6.56 -17.28 0.97
CA VAL A 93 7.40 -16.52 0.03
C VAL A 93 8.43 -15.66 0.77
N VAL A 94 7.99 -14.97 1.84
CA VAL A 94 8.90 -14.14 2.65
C VAL A 94 9.90 -15.01 3.41
N GLN A 95 9.46 -16.14 3.99
CA GLN A 95 10.38 -17.09 4.66
C GLN A 95 11.46 -17.58 3.70
N GLN A 96 11.08 -17.94 2.47
CA GLN A 96 12.03 -18.37 1.45
C GLN A 96 13.02 -17.24 1.11
N ALA A 97 12.57 -16.03 0.93
CA ALA A 97 13.42 -14.87 0.63
C ALA A 97 14.41 -14.60 1.77
N LEU A 98 13.95 -14.64 3.04
CA LEU A 98 14.80 -14.44 4.22
C LEU A 98 15.84 -15.55 4.39
N SER A 99 15.54 -16.78 3.95
CA SER A 99 16.44 -17.93 4.04
C SER A 99 17.44 -18.02 2.90
N SER A 100 17.29 -17.27 1.83
CA SER A 100 18.10 -17.35 0.60
C SER A 100 19.49 -16.71 0.70
N GLY A 101 19.87 -16.17 1.86
CA GLY A 101 21.16 -15.50 2.08
C GLY A 101 21.22 -14.04 1.59
N SER A 102 20.19 -13.57 0.89
CA SER A 102 20.03 -12.16 0.45
C SER A 102 18.83 -11.55 1.14
N LYS A 103 19.00 -11.19 2.42
CA LYS A 103 17.94 -10.53 3.20
C LYS A 103 17.52 -9.23 2.51
N PRO A 104 16.23 -8.99 2.27
CA PRO A 104 15.76 -7.70 1.73
C PRO A 104 15.96 -6.57 2.76
N ASP A 105 16.24 -5.36 2.26
CA ASP A 105 16.33 -4.15 3.08
C ASP A 105 14.94 -3.59 3.40
N LEU A 106 13.97 -3.82 2.51
CA LEU A 106 12.58 -3.40 2.65
C LEU A 106 11.65 -4.50 2.16
N VAL A 107 10.58 -4.76 2.90
CA VAL A 107 9.46 -5.62 2.46
C VAL A 107 8.19 -4.78 2.32
N LEU A 108 7.49 -4.95 1.19
CA LEU A 108 6.13 -4.48 0.98
C LEU A 108 5.21 -5.70 1.21
N PRO A 109 4.44 -5.73 2.32
CA PRO A 109 3.87 -6.97 2.85
C PRO A 109 2.42 -7.21 2.42
N GLY A 110 2.18 -7.49 1.14
CA GLY A 110 0.86 -7.81 0.61
C GLY A 110 -0.03 -6.59 0.31
N VAL A 111 -1.17 -6.86 -0.31
CA VAL A 111 -2.16 -5.83 -0.70
C VAL A 111 -3.41 -5.84 0.18
N THR A 112 -3.54 -6.82 1.09
CA THR A 112 -4.62 -6.88 2.08
C THR A 112 -4.09 -6.89 3.50
N SER A 113 -4.93 -6.48 4.45
CA SER A 113 -4.56 -6.51 5.87
C SER A 113 -4.32 -7.93 6.40
N ASN A 114 -4.95 -8.96 5.81
CA ASN A 114 -4.72 -10.36 6.19
C ASN A 114 -3.26 -10.78 5.95
N GLU A 115 -2.70 -10.45 4.79
CA GLU A 115 -1.31 -10.74 4.44
C GLU A 115 -0.35 -9.97 5.34
N THR A 116 -0.59 -8.65 5.47
CA THR A 116 0.23 -7.78 6.33
C THR A 116 0.28 -8.34 7.76
N VAL A 117 -0.87 -8.61 8.37
CA VAL A 117 -0.95 -9.13 9.77
C VAL A 117 -0.22 -10.46 9.91
N ALA A 118 -0.36 -11.38 8.95
CA ALA A 118 0.34 -12.66 8.98
C ALA A 118 1.87 -12.52 8.88
N LEU A 119 2.35 -11.48 8.19
CA LEU A 119 3.78 -11.22 7.99
C LEU A 119 4.43 -10.46 9.15
N LEU A 120 3.70 -9.62 9.90
CA LEU A 120 4.27 -8.79 10.97
C LEU A 120 5.17 -9.57 11.95
N PRO A 121 4.77 -10.75 12.52
CA PRO A 121 5.62 -11.48 13.45
C PRO A 121 6.91 -12.00 12.81
N LEU A 122 6.86 -12.40 11.54
CA LEU A 122 8.02 -12.88 10.80
C LEU A 122 9.02 -11.75 10.53
N LEU A 123 8.52 -10.60 10.05
CA LEU A 123 9.33 -9.42 9.76
C LEU A 123 9.98 -8.84 11.02
N ALA A 124 9.24 -8.80 12.14
CA ALA A 124 9.77 -8.37 13.44
C ALA A 124 10.92 -9.26 13.92
N ARG A 125 10.74 -10.59 13.89
CA ARG A 125 11.81 -11.54 14.28
C ARG A 125 13.05 -11.44 13.39
N SER A 126 12.85 -11.10 12.12
CA SER A 126 13.93 -10.97 11.15
C SER A 126 14.56 -9.57 11.13
N SER A 127 14.05 -8.63 11.93
CA SER A 127 14.49 -7.23 11.99
C SER A 127 14.57 -6.60 10.58
N VAL A 128 13.48 -6.72 9.80
CA VAL A 128 13.37 -6.17 8.45
C VAL A 128 12.40 -4.98 8.47
N LEU A 129 12.81 -3.89 7.84
CA LEU A 129 11.92 -2.75 7.61
C LEU A 129 10.77 -3.18 6.69
N SER A 130 9.55 -2.82 7.05
CA SER A 130 8.38 -3.03 6.19
C SER A 130 7.48 -1.80 6.13
N VAL A 131 6.90 -1.57 4.97
CA VAL A 131 5.90 -0.51 4.80
C VAL A 131 4.74 -1.07 3.99
N ALA A 132 3.57 -1.14 4.62
CA ALA A 132 2.34 -1.64 4.00
C ALA A 132 1.53 -0.52 3.35
N THR A 133 0.82 -0.83 2.28
CA THR A 133 -0.22 0.06 1.71
C THR A 133 -1.57 -0.15 2.41
N THR A 134 -1.70 -1.19 3.25
CA THR A 134 -2.93 -1.61 3.92
C THR A 134 -3.18 -0.86 5.23
N GLY A 135 -4.44 -0.81 5.67
CA GLY A 135 -4.86 -0.28 6.97
C GLY A 135 -4.83 -1.32 8.10
N ALA A 136 -3.86 -2.25 8.11
CA ALA A 136 -3.76 -3.29 9.15
C ALA A 136 -3.53 -2.66 10.54
N ALA A 137 -4.57 -2.61 11.37
CA ALA A 137 -4.56 -1.94 12.67
C ALA A 137 -3.44 -2.41 13.61
N GLN A 138 -2.96 -3.65 13.44
CA GLN A 138 -1.86 -4.22 14.25
C GLN A 138 -0.53 -3.48 14.08
N ILE A 139 -0.34 -2.72 12.99
CA ILE A 139 0.84 -1.85 12.79
C ILE A 139 0.89 -0.75 13.87
N THR A 140 -0.22 -0.37 14.47
CA THR A 140 -0.26 0.62 15.58
C THR A 140 0.46 0.15 16.84
N ASP A 141 0.67 -1.17 17.00
CA ASP A 141 1.46 -1.70 18.12
C ASP A 141 2.98 -1.58 17.83
N THR A 142 3.48 -0.34 17.89
CA THR A 142 4.89 -0.03 17.62
C THR A 142 5.86 -0.71 18.60
N SER A 143 5.37 -1.14 19.77
CA SER A 143 6.18 -1.89 20.75
C SER A 143 6.48 -3.31 20.25
N LYS A 144 5.56 -3.95 19.54
CA LYS A 144 5.76 -5.28 18.94
C LYS A 144 6.39 -5.20 17.55
N TYR A 145 6.05 -4.18 16.79
CA TYR A 145 6.42 -4.05 15.36
C TYR A 145 7.12 -2.72 15.06
N PRO A 146 8.26 -2.41 15.75
CA PRO A 146 8.93 -1.11 15.65
C PRO A 146 9.51 -0.81 14.26
N LEU A 147 9.61 -1.80 13.37
CA LEU A 147 10.11 -1.65 12.00
C LEU A 147 9.00 -1.76 10.95
N SER A 148 7.73 -1.74 11.36
CA SER A 148 6.60 -1.86 10.45
C SER A 148 5.80 -0.56 10.41
N PHE A 149 5.56 -0.05 9.19
CA PHE A 149 4.88 1.21 8.92
C PHE A 149 3.73 1.00 7.95
N GLY A 150 2.74 1.90 7.98
CA GLY A 150 1.65 1.98 7.02
C GLY A 150 1.75 3.26 6.18
N ALA A 151 1.62 3.15 4.86
CA ALA A 151 1.56 4.30 3.96
C ALA A 151 0.16 4.93 3.90
N SER A 152 -0.87 4.21 4.37
CA SER A 152 -2.22 4.73 4.57
C SER A 152 -2.30 5.61 5.83
N PHE A 153 -3.41 6.33 5.98
CA PHE A 153 -3.71 7.06 7.21
C PHE A 153 -4.07 6.11 8.36
N GLU A 154 -4.13 6.64 9.58
CA GLU A 154 -4.49 5.82 10.74
C GLU A 154 -5.85 5.13 10.52
N PRO A 155 -6.00 3.87 10.92
CA PRO A 155 -7.21 3.08 10.61
C PRO A 155 -8.53 3.67 11.15
N GLN A 156 -8.45 4.49 12.20
CA GLN A 156 -9.62 5.17 12.78
C GLN A 156 -10.04 6.44 12.03
N ASP A 157 -9.14 7.06 11.23
CA ASP A 157 -9.39 8.37 10.62
C ASP A 157 -10.52 8.33 9.59
N ALA A 158 -10.61 7.28 8.79
CA ALA A 158 -11.69 7.10 7.82
C ALA A 158 -13.04 6.93 8.52
N PRO A 159 -13.22 5.98 9.49
CA PRO A 159 -14.42 5.86 10.28
C PRO A 159 -14.87 7.14 11.00
N ASP A 160 -13.93 7.88 11.60
CA ASP A 160 -14.25 9.15 12.26
C ASP A 160 -14.78 10.18 11.27
N SER A 161 -14.15 10.27 10.09
CA SER A 161 -14.60 11.13 9.00
C SER A 161 -15.98 10.72 8.49
N GLU A 162 -16.24 9.41 8.34
CA GLU A 162 -17.53 8.86 7.88
C GLU A 162 -18.65 9.18 8.85
N ALA A 163 -18.47 8.90 10.12
CA ALA A 163 -19.47 9.19 11.14
C ALA A 163 -19.79 10.69 11.22
N ALA A 164 -18.77 11.54 11.13
CA ALA A 164 -18.96 12.99 11.10
C ALA A 164 -19.72 13.46 9.84
N TYR A 165 -19.39 12.88 8.67
CA TYR A 165 -20.12 13.16 7.43
C TYR A 165 -21.59 12.75 7.54
N LEU A 166 -21.88 11.52 8.00
CA LEU A 166 -23.23 11.01 8.15
C LEU A 166 -24.08 11.85 9.13
N ALA A 167 -23.50 12.23 10.26
CA ALA A 167 -24.14 13.11 11.20
C ALA A 167 -24.48 14.50 10.61
N LYS A 168 -23.55 15.06 9.83
CA LYS A 168 -23.75 16.33 9.12
C LYS A 168 -24.86 16.26 8.06
N GLN A 169 -25.03 15.09 7.41
CA GLN A 169 -26.14 14.87 6.48
C GLN A 169 -27.50 14.74 7.19
N GLY A 170 -27.53 14.62 8.50
CA GLY A 170 -28.75 14.55 9.30
C GLY A 170 -29.33 13.16 9.50
N TYR A 171 -28.63 12.10 9.07
CA TYR A 171 -29.02 10.70 9.29
C TYR A 171 -29.06 10.38 10.79
N LYS A 172 -29.88 9.40 11.17
CA LYS A 172 -30.06 8.97 12.56
C LYS A 172 -29.74 7.48 12.73
N THR A 173 -30.05 6.67 11.72
CA THR A 173 -29.81 5.24 11.72
C THR A 173 -28.93 4.88 10.53
N VAL A 174 -27.82 4.22 10.80
CA VAL A 174 -26.82 3.81 9.79
C VAL A 174 -26.83 2.28 9.70
N GLY A 175 -27.12 1.77 8.53
CA GLY A 175 -26.86 0.37 8.20
C GLY A 175 -25.40 0.20 7.85
N VAL A 176 -24.64 -0.60 8.59
CA VAL A 176 -23.20 -0.80 8.37
C VAL A 176 -22.98 -2.18 7.76
N LEU A 177 -22.37 -2.22 6.58
CA LEU A 177 -22.03 -3.45 5.86
C LEU A 177 -20.51 -3.58 5.76
N SER A 178 -19.92 -4.60 6.38
CA SER A 178 -18.48 -4.80 6.42
C SER A 178 -18.06 -6.22 6.09
N ALA A 179 -16.88 -6.41 5.49
CA ALA A 179 -16.27 -7.72 5.35
C ALA A 179 -15.84 -8.28 6.73
N ASN A 180 -15.86 -9.60 6.89
CA ASN A 180 -15.40 -10.28 8.12
C ASN A 180 -13.91 -10.70 8.03
N ASP A 181 -13.10 -9.92 7.34
CA ASP A 181 -11.65 -10.07 7.29
C ASP A 181 -10.92 -9.16 8.30
N ALA A 182 -9.59 -9.11 8.24
CA ALA A 182 -8.80 -8.35 9.21
C ALA A 182 -9.05 -6.83 9.12
N TYR A 183 -9.25 -6.30 7.90
CA TYR A 183 -9.57 -4.89 7.72
C TYR A 183 -11.00 -4.59 8.18
N GLY A 184 -11.99 -5.26 7.60
CA GLY A 184 -13.40 -5.01 7.89
C GLY A 184 -13.76 -5.19 9.37
N THR A 185 -13.15 -6.18 10.05
CA THR A 185 -13.32 -6.37 11.50
C THR A 185 -12.78 -5.17 12.29
N SER A 186 -11.60 -4.66 11.94
CA SER A 186 -11.02 -3.48 12.60
C SER A 186 -11.83 -2.21 12.28
N TRP A 187 -12.19 -2.03 11.01
CA TRP A 187 -12.98 -0.89 10.56
C TRP A 187 -14.35 -0.87 11.22
N LEU A 188 -15.04 -2.03 11.34
CA LEU A 188 -16.32 -2.13 12.04
C LEU A 188 -16.20 -1.68 13.50
N ALA A 189 -15.15 -2.07 14.20
CA ALA A 189 -14.94 -1.63 15.58
C ALA A 189 -14.75 -0.10 15.69
N PHE A 190 -13.98 0.49 14.79
CA PHE A 190 -13.75 1.93 14.74
C PHE A 190 -15.02 2.69 14.35
N ILE A 191 -15.75 2.25 13.32
CA ILE A 191 -16.97 2.94 12.89
C ILE A 191 -18.08 2.86 13.93
N SER A 192 -18.23 1.72 14.62
CA SER A 192 -19.21 1.57 15.72
C SER A 192 -18.92 2.59 16.83
N HIS A 193 -17.64 2.75 17.19
CA HIS A 193 -17.22 3.77 18.16
C HIS A 193 -17.52 5.19 17.67
N ALA A 194 -17.17 5.50 16.43
CA ALA A 194 -17.37 6.81 15.84
C ALA A 194 -18.86 7.18 15.68
N LEU A 195 -19.70 6.23 15.26
CA LEU A 195 -21.15 6.42 15.17
C LEU A 195 -21.76 6.70 16.55
N ALA A 196 -21.35 5.94 17.57
CA ALA A 196 -21.81 6.16 18.95
C ALA A 196 -21.41 7.55 19.46
N ALA A 197 -20.20 8.02 19.17
CA ALA A 197 -19.72 9.36 19.51
C ALA A 197 -20.57 10.46 18.85
N GLN A 198 -21.07 10.22 17.62
CA GLN A 198 -22.00 11.11 16.91
C GLN A 198 -23.47 10.90 17.27
N LYS A 199 -23.79 9.98 18.21
CA LYS A 199 -25.15 9.62 18.64
C LYS A 199 -26.01 9.07 17.49
N LEU A 200 -25.38 8.36 16.55
CA LEU A 200 -26.05 7.65 15.47
C LEU A 200 -26.35 6.20 15.90
N ARG A 201 -27.54 5.69 15.55
CA ARG A 201 -27.90 4.29 15.77
C ARG A 201 -27.28 3.43 14.67
N GLU A 202 -26.65 2.34 15.05
CA GLU A 202 -26.04 1.39 14.15
C GLU A 202 -26.94 0.14 13.97
N VAL A 203 -26.97 -0.37 12.73
CA VAL A 203 -27.45 -1.71 12.36
C VAL A 203 -26.35 -2.37 11.56
N ALA A 204 -25.54 -3.24 12.19
CA ALA A 204 -24.38 -3.83 11.54
C ALA A 204 -24.66 -5.23 11.00
N VAL A 205 -24.15 -5.52 9.81
CA VAL A 205 -24.11 -6.84 9.19
C VAL A 205 -22.75 -7.06 8.55
N SER A 206 -22.13 -8.21 8.85
CA SER A 206 -20.86 -8.59 8.21
C SER A 206 -21.07 -9.67 7.16
N TYR A 207 -20.20 -9.70 6.16
CA TYR A 207 -20.23 -10.65 5.05
C TYR A 207 -18.86 -11.30 4.81
N ALA A 208 -18.84 -12.44 4.13
CA ALA A 208 -17.58 -13.09 3.76
C ALA A 208 -16.87 -12.32 2.62
N PRO A 209 -15.55 -12.03 2.71
CA PRO A 209 -14.84 -11.17 1.75
C PRO A 209 -14.76 -11.72 0.33
N THR A 210 -15.23 -12.94 0.11
CA THR A 210 -15.33 -13.57 -1.21
C THR A 210 -16.75 -13.66 -1.74
N SER A 211 -17.75 -13.09 -1.02
CA SER A 211 -19.15 -13.16 -1.41
C SER A 211 -19.43 -12.42 -2.71
N LEU A 212 -20.13 -13.07 -3.63
CA LEU A 212 -20.57 -12.52 -4.92
C LEU A 212 -22.07 -12.20 -4.96
N ASP A 213 -22.82 -12.56 -3.92
CA ASP A 213 -24.21 -12.15 -3.69
C ASP A 213 -24.39 -11.75 -2.23
N LEU A 214 -24.74 -10.50 -2.01
CA LEU A 214 -24.96 -9.89 -0.71
C LEU A 214 -26.44 -9.54 -0.48
N SER A 215 -27.35 -10.14 -1.25
CA SER A 215 -28.79 -9.91 -1.12
C SER A 215 -29.34 -10.28 0.26
N PRO A 216 -28.92 -11.39 0.91
CA PRO A 216 -29.37 -11.71 2.27
C PRO A 216 -28.91 -10.69 3.31
N GLU A 217 -27.64 -10.26 3.25
CA GLU A 217 -27.05 -9.27 4.16
C GLU A 217 -27.71 -7.90 3.97
N MET A 218 -27.94 -7.50 2.74
CA MET A 218 -28.59 -6.23 2.42
C MET A 218 -30.04 -6.22 2.89
N THR A 219 -30.78 -7.32 2.72
CA THR A 219 -32.16 -7.49 3.25
C THR A 219 -32.17 -7.42 4.78
N LYS A 220 -31.17 -8.01 5.44
CA LYS A 220 -31.05 -7.93 6.91
C LYS A 220 -30.78 -6.49 7.37
N LEU A 221 -29.94 -5.73 6.66
CA LEU A 221 -29.72 -4.30 6.93
C LEU A 221 -31.03 -3.51 6.78
N ASP A 222 -31.75 -3.72 5.68
CA ASP A 222 -33.01 -3.04 5.35
C ASP A 222 -34.08 -3.25 6.42
N SER A 223 -34.15 -4.47 6.99
CA SER A 223 -35.10 -4.79 8.10
C SER A 223 -34.84 -3.93 9.35
N GLY A 224 -33.69 -3.36 9.52
CA GLY A 224 -33.36 -2.42 10.58
C GLY A 224 -33.80 -0.97 10.31
N HIS A 225 -34.40 -0.71 9.16
CA HIS A 225 -34.85 0.60 8.68
C HIS A 225 -33.78 1.69 8.79
N PRO A 226 -32.60 1.54 8.12
CA PRO A 226 -31.56 2.55 8.14
C PRO A 226 -31.96 3.75 7.25
N ASP A 227 -31.51 4.96 7.64
CA ASP A 227 -31.65 6.16 6.80
C ASP A 227 -30.61 6.19 5.68
N VAL A 228 -29.51 5.46 5.87
CA VAL A 228 -28.36 5.37 4.96
C VAL A 228 -27.63 4.05 5.17
N ILE A 229 -27.06 3.49 4.11
CA ILE A 229 -26.16 2.35 4.18
C ILE A 229 -24.73 2.87 4.03
N LEU A 230 -23.87 2.56 5.01
CA LEU A 230 -22.42 2.73 4.92
C LEU A 230 -21.83 1.35 4.63
N ALA A 231 -21.13 1.23 3.53
CA ALA A 231 -20.56 -0.04 3.09
C ALA A 231 -19.04 0.05 2.94
N GLU A 232 -18.34 -0.92 3.52
CA GLU A 232 -16.94 -1.21 3.29
C GLU A 232 -16.81 -2.45 2.41
N GLY A 233 -15.82 -2.47 1.52
CA GLY A 233 -15.57 -3.63 0.67
C GLY A 233 -14.42 -3.41 -0.30
N PHE A 234 -13.76 -4.54 -0.65
CA PHE A 234 -12.57 -4.52 -1.48
C PHE A 234 -12.60 -5.67 -2.49
N GLY A 235 -12.26 -5.39 -3.74
CA GLY A 235 -12.21 -6.42 -4.77
C GLY A 235 -13.59 -6.91 -5.25
N ALA A 236 -13.78 -8.23 -5.28
CA ALA A 236 -14.97 -8.86 -5.86
C ALA A 236 -16.32 -8.47 -5.23
N PRO A 237 -16.45 -8.28 -3.90
CA PRO A 237 -17.71 -7.87 -3.28
C PRO A 237 -18.24 -6.50 -3.69
N VAL A 238 -17.40 -5.60 -4.21
CA VAL A 238 -17.83 -4.25 -4.61
C VAL A 238 -19.02 -4.28 -5.56
N GLY A 239 -18.96 -5.11 -6.60
CA GLY A 239 -20.08 -5.28 -7.52
C GLY A 239 -21.32 -5.85 -6.84
N ALA A 240 -21.14 -6.80 -5.92
CA ALA A 240 -22.22 -7.46 -5.18
C ALA A 240 -22.96 -6.48 -4.23
N ILE A 241 -22.24 -5.54 -3.59
CA ILE A 241 -22.84 -4.50 -2.73
C ILE A 241 -23.85 -3.68 -3.53
N PHE A 242 -23.44 -3.13 -4.67
CA PHE A 242 -24.34 -2.31 -5.50
C PHE A 242 -25.48 -3.13 -6.13
N ALA A 243 -25.19 -4.37 -6.57
CA ALA A 243 -26.21 -5.26 -7.12
C ALA A 243 -27.25 -5.67 -6.07
N ALA A 244 -26.85 -5.94 -4.84
CA ALA A 244 -27.75 -6.30 -3.75
C ALA A 244 -28.62 -5.11 -3.33
N ARG A 245 -28.02 -3.89 -3.23
CA ARG A 245 -28.79 -2.66 -2.97
C ARG A 245 -29.87 -2.42 -4.04
N ALA A 246 -29.57 -2.66 -5.30
CA ALA A 246 -30.51 -2.47 -6.40
C ALA A 246 -31.74 -3.41 -6.33
N LYS A 247 -31.68 -4.47 -5.51
CA LYS A 247 -32.79 -5.41 -5.29
C LYS A 247 -33.68 -5.03 -4.10
N LEU A 248 -33.30 -4.02 -3.30
CA LEU A 248 -34.14 -3.57 -2.18
C LEU A 248 -35.46 -2.98 -2.67
N ALA A 249 -36.50 -3.17 -1.89
CA ALA A 249 -37.83 -2.60 -2.17
C ALA A 249 -37.78 -1.06 -2.16
N ASP A 250 -37.00 -0.47 -1.25
CA ASP A 250 -36.66 0.96 -1.27
C ASP A 250 -35.23 1.19 -1.78
N TYR A 251 -35.08 1.23 -3.09
CA TYR A 251 -33.83 1.58 -3.75
C TYR A 251 -33.38 3.03 -3.49
N SER A 252 -34.24 3.86 -2.88
CA SER A 252 -33.93 5.26 -2.60
C SER A 252 -32.99 5.44 -1.39
N ILE A 253 -32.83 4.40 -0.55
CA ILE A 253 -31.91 4.47 0.61
C ILE A 253 -30.50 4.88 0.13
N PRO A 254 -29.95 6.00 0.61
CA PRO A 254 -28.60 6.42 0.24
C PRO A 254 -27.54 5.39 0.59
N LEU A 255 -26.50 5.30 -0.23
CA LEU A 255 -25.31 4.47 0.05
C LEU A 255 -24.07 5.36 0.11
N VAL A 256 -23.34 5.28 1.20
CA VAL A 256 -22.00 5.84 1.34
C VAL A 256 -21.01 4.69 1.27
N ALA A 257 -20.11 4.77 0.32
CA ALA A 257 -19.04 3.78 0.14
C ALA A 257 -17.78 4.27 0.87
N ASP A 258 -17.15 3.37 1.63
CA ASP A 258 -15.85 3.59 2.24
C ASP A 258 -14.75 3.80 1.18
N ASN A 259 -13.61 4.35 1.61
CA ASN A 259 -12.47 4.60 0.72
C ASN A 259 -11.88 3.33 0.09
N THR A 260 -12.09 2.16 0.66
CA THR A 260 -11.70 0.86 0.06
C THR A 260 -12.48 0.56 -1.20
N ILE A 261 -13.79 0.85 -1.20
CA ILE A 261 -14.63 0.74 -2.39
C ILE A 261 -14.17 1.74 -3.46
N SER A 262 -13.93 3.00 -3.08
CA SER A 262 -13.50 4.03 -4.03
C SER A 262 -12.13 3.72 -4.66
N ALA A 263 -11.22 3.09 -3.91
CA ALA A 263 -9.93 2.61 -4.43
C ALA A 263 -10.10 1.48 -5.46
N GLY A 264 -11.13 0.65 -5.32
CA GLY A 264 -11.45 -0.46 -6.21
C GLY A 264 -12.10 -0.06 -7.54
N ASN A 265 -12.24 1.25 -7.85
CA ASN A 265 -12.90 1.75 -9.06
C ASN A 265 -14.30 1.15 -9.27
N PRO A 266 -15.26 1.43 -8.36
CA PRO A 266 -16.60 0.85 -8.42
C PRO A 266 -17.34 1.18 -9.72
N TRP A 267 -17.07 2.35 -10.32
CA TRP A 267 -17.66 2.76 -11.58
C TRP A 267 -17.41 1.77 -12.71
N ALA A 268 -16.19 1.30 -12.86
CA ALA A 268 -15.85 0.29 -13.87
C ALA A 268 -16.35 -1.11 -13.48
N THR A 269 -16.29 -1.46 -12.19
CA THR A 269 -16.68 -2.78 -11.69
C THR A 269 -18.18 -3.03 -11.82
N VAL A 270 -19.00 -2.03 -11.49
CA VAL A 270 -20.48 -2.13 -11.54
C VAL A 270 -21.00 -1.93 -12.97
N GLY A 271 -20.36 -1.07 -13.77
CA GLY A 271 -20.69 -0.85 -15.18
C GLY A 271 -22.06 -0.24 -15.47
N ASN A 272 -22.86 0.07 -14.45
CA ASN A 272 -24.19 0.65 -14.57
C ASN A 272 -24.27 1.97 -13.77
N PRO A 273 -24.27 3.14 -14.43
CA PRO A 273 -24.35 4.44 -13.75
C PRO A 273 -25.58 4.62 -12.84
N ALA A 274 -26.70 3.97 -13.15
CA ALA A 274 -27.91 4.07 -12.34
C ALA A 274 -27.74 3.44 -10.96
N ALA A 275 -26.83 2.46 -10.80
CA ALA A 275 -26.51 1.85 -9.51
C ALA A 275 -25.94 2.84 -8.48
N PHE A 276 -25.42 3.97 -8.95
CA PHE A 276 -24.84 5.03 -8.10
C PHE A 276 -25.82 6.15 -7.76
N THR A 277 -27.10 6.01 -8.12
CA THR A 277 -28.14 6.98 -7.71
C THR A 277 -28.19 7.04 -6.18
N ASN A 278 -28.24 8.26 -5.63
CA ASN A 278 -28.17 8.51 -4.18
C ASN A 278 -26.95 7.87 -3.49
N SER A 279 -25.82 7.79 -4.18
CA SER A 279 -24.58 7.30 -3.60
C SER A 279 -23.54 8.40 -3.49
N ALA A 280 -22.74 8.32 -2.43
CA ALA A 280 -21.49 9.04 -2.26
C ALA A 280 -20.38 8.04 -1.96
N GLU A 281 -19.14 8.39 -2.27
CA GLU A 281 -17.98 7.62 -1.85
C GLU A 281 -17.01 8.50 -1.09
N GLN A 282 -16.52 7.99 0.05
CA GLN A 282 -15.35 8.54 0.69
C GLN A 282 -14.14 8.23 -0.18
N ALA A 283 -13.35 9.21 -0.45
CA ALA A 283 -12.13 9.04 -1.23
C ALA A 283 -11.01 9.87 -0.60
N TYR A 284 -9.76 9.45 -0.82
CA TYR A 284 -8.63 10.32 -0.50
C TYR A 284 -8.67 11.57 -1.39
N ALA A 285 -8.30 12.71 -0.85
CA ALA A 285 -8.33 13.99 -1.59
C ALA A 285 -7.53 13.96 -2.90
N VAL A 286 -6.50 13.11 -2.99
CA VAL A 286 -5.73 12.89 -4.22
C VAL A 286 -6.55 12.26 -5.34
N GLN A 287 -7.64 11.54 -5.00
CA GLN A 287 -8.54 10.90 -5.97
C GLN A 287 -9.54 11.88 -6.60
N GLN A 288 -9.73 13.04 -5.99
CA GLN A 288 -10.57 14.07 -6.60
C GLN A 288 -9.89 14.63 -7.83
N TYR A 289 -10.61 14.66 -8.96
CA TYR A 289 -10.07 15.13 -10.23
C TYR A 289 -9.51 16.54 -10.15
N GLN A 290 -8.29 16.68 -10.62
CA GLN A 290 -7.61 17.95 -10.79
C GLN A 290 -7.09 18.05 -12.23
N PRO A 291 -7.42 19.11 -12.96
CA PRO A 291 -6.85 19.34 -14.29
C PRO A 291 -5.32 19.33 -14.24
N PRO A 292 -4.61 18.85 -15.28
CA PRO A 292 -3.15 18.77 -15.30
C PRO A 292 -2.45 20.09 -14.93
N ALA A 293 -3.06 21.24 -15.23
CA ALA A 293 -2.48 22.55 -14.88
C ALA A 293 -2.38 22.77 -13.36
N THR A 294 -3.35 22.28 -12.59
CA THR A 294 -3.46 22.48 -11.13
C THR A 294 -2.93 21.35 -10.30
N GLN A 295 -2.59 20.20 -10.91
CA GLN A 295 -2.00 19.06 -10.20
C GLN A 295 -0.69 19.45 -9.54
N ARG A 296 -0.47 18.95 -8.31
CA ARG A 296 0.78 19.15 -7.57
C ARG A 296 1.97 18.51 -8.31
N PRO A 297 3.18 19.10 -8.23
CA PRO A 297 4.38 18.59 -8.92
C PRO A 297 4.67 17.12 -8.64
N ALA A 298 4.50 16.65 -7.39
CA ALA A 298 4.72 15.25 -7.03
C ALA A 298 3.77 14.31 -7.78
N VAL A 299 2.47 14.66 -7.85
CA VAL A 299 1.44 13.90 -8.59
C VAL A 299 1.78 13.86 -10.08
N LYS A 300 2.15 15.00 -10.68
CA LYS A 300 2.59 15.06 -12.09
C LYS A 300 3.79 14.15 -12.34
N THR A 301 4.78 14.19 -11.45
CA THR A 301 6.00 13.36 -11.57
C THR A 301 5.62 11.88 -11.50
N MET A 302 4.85 11.47 -10.50
CA MET A 302 4.38 10.10 -10.36
C MET A 302 3.64 9.63 -11.61
N LEU A 303 2.61 10.37 -12.05
CA LEU A 303 1.83 10.03 -13.24
C LEU A 303 2.69 9.93 -14.51
N THR A 304 3.67 10.81 -14.66
CA THR A 304 4.61 10.76 -15.80
C THR A 304 5.40 9.45 -15.83
N TRP A 305 5.86 8.96 -14.68
CA TRP A 305 6.64 7.74 -14.61
C TRP A 305 5.79 6.47 -14.64
N VAL A 306 4.62 6.50 -14.00
CA VAL A 306 3.64 5.39 -14.06
C VAL A 306 3.20 5.17 -15.51
N LYS A 307 2.86 6.23 -16.23
CA LYS A 307 2.40 6.14 -17.64
C LYS A 307 3.46 5.62 -18.61
N LYS A 308 4.74 5.69 -18.28
CA LYS A 308 5.81 5.02 -19.07
C LYS A 308 5.71 3.49 -19.05
N LEU A 309 5.06 2.93 -18.03
CA LEU A 309 4.90 1.48 -17.84
C LEU A 309 3.53 0.97 -18.32
N GLY A 310 2.60 1.87 -18.59
CA GLY A 310 1.26 1.55 -19.05
C GLY A 310 0.21 2.58 -18.64
N PRO A 311 -1.04 2.42 -19.07
CA PRO A 311 -2.11 3.33 -18.69
C PRO A 311 -2.41 3.27 -17.19
N VAL A 312 -2.95 4.37 -16.66
CA VAL A 312 -3.48 4.43 -15.29
C VAL A 312 -4.94 3.99 -15.33
N THR A 313 -5.21 2.79 -14.83
CA THR A 313 -6.52 2.13 -14.94
C THR A 313 -7.28 2.00 -13.62
N ALA A 314 -6.60 2.21 -12.50
CA ALA A 314 -7.16 2.12 -11.15
C ALA A 314 -7.14 3.49 -10.46
N ALA A 315 -7.71 3.59 -9.27
CA ALA A 315 -7.70 4.81 -8.48
C ALA A 315 -6.26 5.26 -8.17
N ILE A 316 -6.03 6.56 -8.30
CA ILE A 316 -4.69 7.15 -8.13
C ILE A 316 -4.11 6.90 -6.72
N SER A 317 -4.95 6.67 -5.70
CA SER A 317 -4.51 6.37 -4.35
C SER A 317 -3.65 5.11 -4.25
N LEU A 318 -3.94 4.07 -5.06
CA LEU A 318 -3.14 2.84 -5.12
C LEU A 318 -1.73 3.11 -5.66
N TYR A 319 -1.62 3.96 -6.68
CA TYR A 319 -0.32 4.39 -7.20
C TYR A 319 0.42 5.31 -6.22
N ALA A 320 -0.33 6.20 -5.57
CA ALA A 320 0.21 7.20 -4.67
C ALA A 320 0.83 6.58 -3.41
N GLY A 321 0.17 5.58 -2.81
CA GLY A 321 0.69 4.87 -1.64
C GLY A 321 2.04 4.22 -1.92
N SER A 322 2.12 3.38 -2.93
CA SER A 322 3.35 2.69 -3.32
C SER A 322 4.47 3.65 -3.76
N TRP A 323 4.13 4.73 -4.47
CA TRP A 323 5.09 5.77 -4.81
C TRP A 323 5.66 6.47 -3.57
N ASP A 324 4.79 6.87 -2.64
CA ASP A 324 5.16 7.63 -1.45
C ASP A 324 6.00 6.80 -0.47
N ILE A 325 5.84 5.47 -0.41
CA ILE A 325 6.74 4.57 0.33
C ILE A 325 8.19 4.80 -0.09
N LEU A 326 8.46 4.77 -1.39
CA LEU A 326 9.82 4.91 -1.92
C LEU A 326 10.38 6.33 -1.70
N GLN A 327 9.53 7.37 -1.74
CA GLN A 327 9.95 8.73 -1.41
C GLN A 327 10.31 8.86 0.08
N THR A 328 9.57 8.17 0.94
CA THR A 328 9.81 8.15 2.40
C THR A 328 11.12 7.45 2.72
N VAL A 329 11.35 6.27 2.17
CA VAL A 329 12.62 5.53 2.33
C VAL A 329 13.79 6.35 1.78
N ARG A 330 13.63 6.97 0.60
CA ARG A 330 14.66 7.87 0.04
C ARG A 330 15.02 9.01 1.00
N ALA A 331 14.01 9.65 1.60
CA ALA A 331 14.23 10.74 2.55
C ALA A 331 14.96 10.24 3.81
N ALA A 332 14.61 9.04 4.31
CA ALA A 332 15.28 8.42 5.45
C ALA A 332 16.74 8.08 5.15
N VAL A 333 17.03 7.46 4.00
CA VAL A 333 18.41 7.17 3.57
C VAL A 333 19.22 8.46 3.37
N ALA A 334 18.64 9.48 2.76
CA ALA A 334 19.32 10.77 2.58
C ALA A 334 19.65 11.45 3.93
N LYS A 335 18.81 11.25 4.95
CA LYS A 335 19.01 11.80 6.29
C LYS A 335 20.07 11.06 7.09
N THR A 336 20.15 9.73 6.94
CA THR A 336 21.04 8.88 7.77
C THR A 336 22.34 8.50 7.08
N GLY A 337 22.37 8.46 5.75
CA GLY A 337 23.44 7.81 4.98
C GLY A 337 23.52 6.30 5.19
N SER A 338 22.51 5.67 5.79
CA SER A 338 22.47 4.25 6.19
C SER A 338 21.39 3.49 5.45
N LEU A 339 21.60 2.17 5.26
CA LEU A 339 20.60 1.21 4.80
C LEU A 339 20.09 0.32 5.94
N ASP A 340 20.58 0.50 7.17
CA ASP A 340 20.14 -0.28 8.33
C ASP A 340 18.67 -0.03 8.67
N SER A 341 17.89 -1.11 8.84
CA SER A 341 16.45 -1.04 9.08
C SER A 341 16.07 -0.19 10.29
N SER A 342 16.83 -0.28 11.39
CA SER A 342 16.52 0.47 12.62
C SER A 342 16.87 1.95 12.47
N ALA A 343 17.98 2.26 11.78
CA ALA A 343 18.36 3.63 11.47
C ALA A 343 17.32 4.29 10.54
N LEU A 344 16.84 3.55 9.53
CA LEU A 344 15.81 4.02 8.61
C LEU A 344 14.47 4.26 9.33
N ALA A 345 14.02 3.30 10.15
CA ALA A 345 12.78 3.43 10.94
C ALA A 345 12.81 4.70 11.80
N LYS A 346 13.88 4.88 12.58
CA LYS A 346 14.07 6.08 13.42
C LYS A 346 14.14 7.38 12.61
N ALA A 347 14.70 7.32 11.40
CA ALA A 347 14.72 8.48 10.52
C ALA A 347 13.33 8.79 9.97
N MET A 348 12.53 7.77 9.62
CA MET A 348 11.16 7.92 9.13
C MET A 348 10.26 8.57 10.19
N GLU A 349 10.37 8.17 11.47
CA GLU A 349 9.66 8.77 12.61
C GLU A 349 9.96 10.27 12.81
N ASN A 350 11.02 10.76 12.22
CA ASN A 350 11.52 12.13 12.40
C ASN A 350 11.70 12.88 11.07
N LEU A 351 10.98 12.49 10.01
CA LEU A 351 10.99 13.24 8.76
C LEU A 351 10.29 14.59 8.95
N PRO A 352 10.84 15.67 8.36
CA PRO A 352 10.16 16.97 8.43
C PRO A 352 8.82 16.91 7.72
N ALA A 353 7.80 17.50 8.31
CA ALA A 353 6.45 17.58 7.72
C ALA A 353 6.40 18.41 6.43
N THR A 354 7.48 19.08 6.07
CA THR A 354 7.59 19.95 4.89
C THR A 354 8.34 19.23 3.77
N GLY A 355 7.75 19.23 2.59
CA GLY A 355 8.37 18.69 1.36
C GLY A 355 7.31 18.45 0.30
N ALA A 356 7.61 18.82 -0.95
CA ALA A 356 6.66 18.73 -2.06
C ALA A 356 6.72 17.37 -2.80
N GLN A 357 7.40 16.38 -2.21
CA GLN A 357 7.73 15.13 -2.90
C GLN A 357 6.71 14.00 -2.71
N TRP A 358 5.81 14.13 -1.74
CA TRP A 358 4.75 13.15 -1.47
C TRP A 358 3.49 13.48 -2.25
N THR A 359 2.80 12.44 -2.70
CA THR A 359 1.60 12.58 -3.52
C THR A 359 0.33 12.66 -2.68
N GLN A 360 0.33 12.01 -1.53
CA GLN A 360 -0.75 12.07 -0.54
C GLN A 360 -0.51 13.19 0.49
N ASN A 361 -1.30 13.24 1.52
CA ASN A 361 -1.18 14.16 2.66
C ASN A 361 -0.90 15.63 2.26
N GLY A 362 -1.52 16.11 1.19
CA GLY A 362 -1.29 17.49 0.70
C GLY A 362 0.15 17.77 0.23
N GLY A 363 0.99 16.72 0.06
CA GLY A 363 2.42 16.82 -0.29
C GLY A 363 3.36 16.78 0.91
N ALA A 364 2.86 16.73 2.13
CA ALA A 364 3.66 16.56 3.34
C ALA A 364 4.16 15.11 3.49
N ALA A 365 5.24 14.93 4.26
CA ALA A 365 5.68 13.62 4.71
C ALA A 365 4.59 12.90 5.52
N PRO A 366 4.67 11.55 5.66
CA PRO A 366 3.68 10.79 6.43
C PRO A 366 3.49 11.28 7.88
N GLY A 367 4.52 11.85 8.50
CA GLY A 367 4.44 12.36 9.88
C GLY A 367 4.51 11.26 10.94
N TYR A 368 5.16 10.15 10.62
CA TYR A 368 5.38 9.06 11.58
C TYR A 368 6.10 9.56 12.84
N THR A 369 5.76 8.95 13.97
CA THR A 369 6.42 9.17 15.26
C THR A 369 6.79 7.82 15.88
N ALA A 370 7.50 7.80 17.01
CA ALA A 370 7.82 6.57 17.72
C ALA A 370 6.59 5.76 18.21
N THR A 371 5.43 6.38 18.24
CA THR A 371 4.17 5.75 18.69
C THR A 371 3.09 5.68 17.61
N VAL A 372 3.31 6.33 16.46
CA VAL A 372 2.36 6.37 15.33
C VAL A 372 3.11 6.04 14.07
N HIS A 373 2.87 4.86 13.52
CA HIS A 373 3.49 4.34 12.30
C HIS A 373 2.56 4.34 11.09
N PHE A 374 1.44 5.04 11.17
CA PHE A 374 0.61 5.40 10.02
C PHE A 374 0.79 6.86 9.63
N ALA A 375 0.48 7.20 8.39
CA ALA A 375 0.53 8.58 7.96
C ALA A 375 -0.49 9.42 8.74
N VAL A 376 -0.04 10.55 9.29
CA VAL A 376 -0.91 11.46 10.03
C VAL A 376 -1.95 12.06 9.08
N SER A 377 -3.21 11.87 9.40
CA SER A 377 -4.33 12.40 8.64
C SER A 377 -4.67 13.82 9.05
N ALA A 378 -5.32 14.52 8.13
CA ALA A 378 -6.08 15.72 8.43
C ALA A 378 -7.48 15.56 7.82
N PRO A 379 -8.55 16.16 8.37
CA PRO A 379 -9.90 16.03 7.82
C PRO A 379 -10.02 16.35 6.33
N LYS A 380 -9.17 17.25 5.82
CA LYS A 380 -9.08 17.62 4.39
C LYS A 380 -8.49 16.53 3.50
N ASN A 381 -7.97 15.44 4.06
CA ASN A 381 -7.42 14.33 3.29
C ASN A 381 -8.50 13.35 2.80
N TYR A 382 -9.73 13.46 3.34
CA TYR A 382 -10.91 12.75 2.86
C TYR A 382 -11.88 13.71 2.21
N VAL A 383 -12.50 13.26 1.13
CA VAL A 383 -13.57 13.95 0.40
C VAL A 383 -14.72 12.99 0.18
N TYR A 384 -15.95 13.52 0.12
CA TYR A 384 -17.15 12.77 -0.23
C TYR A 384 -17.63 13.26 -1.58
N ILE A 385 -17.56 12.37 -2.56
CA ILE A 385 -17.84 12.71 -3.96
C ILE A 385 -18.82 11.69 -4.55
N LYS A 386 -19.50 12.07 -5.61
CA LYS A 386 -20.32 11.13 -6.37
C LYS A 386 -19.40 10.15 -7.09
N PRO A 387 -19.71 8.84 -7.10
CA PRO A 387 -19.02 7.89 -7.95
C PRO A 387 -19.01 8.31 -9.41
N GLY A 388 -17.90 8.11 -10.09
CA GLY A 388 -17.75 8.52 -11.48
C GLY A 388 -16.58 7.86 -12.19
N PRO A 389 -16.45 8.05 -13.49
CA PRO A 389 -15.34 7.50 -14.26
C PRO A 389 -14.02 8.11 -13.81
N LEU A 390 -12.94 7.34 -13.97
CA LEU A 390 -11.59 7.79 -13.66
C LEU A 390 -10.93 8.48 -14.87
N THR A 391 -10.25 9.58 -14.59
CA THR A 391 -9.29 10.20 -15.51
C THR A 391 -7.95 10.27 -14.79
N ASP A 392 -6.92 9.60 -15.31
CA ASP A 392 -5.62 9.47 -14.64
C ASP A 392 -5.74 8.95 -13.20
N GLY A 393 -6.67 8.04 -12.95
CA GLY A 393 -6.96 7.47 -11.62
C GLY A 393 -7.75 8.40 -10.69
N MET A 394 -8.12 9.60 -11.13
CA MET A 394 -8.91 10.55 -10.36
C MET A 394 -10.38 10.49 -10.77
N ILE A 395 -11.27 10.55 -9.78
CA ILE A 395 -12.72 10.48 -9.97
C ILE A 395 -13.22 11.80 -10.56
N THR A 396 -13.79 11.73 -11.76
CA THR A 396 -14.44 12.87 -12.39
C THR A 396 -15.90 12.91 -11.98
N SER A 397 -16.24 13.65 -10.94
CA SER A 397 -17.62 13.98 -10.65
C SER A 397 -18.13 14.96 -11.71
N LYS A 398 -19.07 14.51 -12.55
CA LYS A 398 -19.95 15.48 -13.21
C LYS A 398 -20.98 15.87 -12.17
N GLY A 399 -20.91 17.12 -11.72
CA GLY A 399 -21.88 17.73 -10.84
C GLY A 399 -23.29 17.74 -11.44
#